data_147f591b9d03f79fbf11aa5a8ec69c08
#
_entry.id   147f591b9d03f79fbf11aa5a8ec69c08
#
_cell.length_a   1.000
_cell.length_b   1.000
_cell.length_c   1.000
_cell.angle_alpha   90.00
_cell.angle_beta   90.00
_cell.angle_gamma   90.00
#
_symmetry.space_group_name_H-M   'P 1'
#
loop_
_entity.id
_entity.type
_entity.pdbx_description
1 polymer ?
#
loop_
_entity_poly.entity_id
_entity_poly.type
_entity_poly.pdbx_seq_one_letter_code
_entity_poly.pdbx_strand_id
1 'polypeptide(L)'
;MTIQALKSTVLKTKMEDAASLQPSDKASIALGQSLSNYSDLTPVRDQHYQIVLTDGIKAINGTLITKGYIYAPHWRLPESTTRLAVKYFTQVDNYSGYFGPGTRQCNLTSCAMFAEYLLEKFGENTLSQKAEEEGLQEPEDYYGKILNKYGDTIDHQAQTKALEALGIDSYFSYTLDIEEAITSIEKGYPVVVGVLYKTSGHMILLVGYDRVKREFYVHDPYGSRAGIADYYAVIGGDAGKYDVYSQESLEAIWGDSGWGRIALAVNGRSTGLSSNW
;
A
#
# COMPACT_ATOMS: atom_id res chain seq x y z
N MET A 1 2.13 15.24 -14.56
CA MET A 1 2.14 15.66 -13.13
C MET A 1 3.01 16.90 -13.01
N THR A 2 2.82 17.72 -11.98
CA THR A 2 3.58 18.97 -11.79
C THR A 2 4.04 19.07 -10.35
N ILE A 3 5.31 19.44 -10.15
CA ILE A 3 5.84 19.85 -8.84
C ILE A 3 6.06 21.34 -8.82
N GLN A 4 5.92 22.00 -7.67
CA GLN A 4 6.07 23.44 -7.53
C GLN A 4 6.99 23.79 -6.35
N ALA A 5 7.95 24.67 -6.58
CA ALA A 5 8.86 25.15 -5.55
C ALA A 5 8.11 26.03 -4.51
N LEU A 6 8.14 25.63 -3.25
CA LEU A 6 7.54 26.34 -2.11
C LEU A 6 8.47 27.44 -1.56
N LYS A 7 9.73 27.45 -1.97
CA LYS A 7 10.74 28.45 -1.68
C LYS A 7 11.83 28.42 -2.75
N SER A 8 12.64 29.47 -2.84
CA SER A 8 13.82 29.45 -3.73
C SER A 8 14.76 28.33 -3.31
N THR A 9 15.14 27.48 -4.26
CA THR A 9 15.92 26.26 -4.03
C THR A 9 16.81 25.95 -5.22
N VAL A 10 17.43 24.78 -5.21
CA VAL A 10 18.23 24.29 -6.33
C VAL A 10 17.87 22.86 -6.67
N LEU A 11 17.91 22.54 -7.97
CA LEU A 11 18.01 21.17 -8.45
C LEU A 11 19.49 20.83 -8.58
N LYS A 12 19.91 19.67 -8.06
CA LYS A 12 21.32 19.27 -7.93
C LYS A 12 21.59 17.99 -8.70
N THR A 13 22.78 17.84 -9.29
CA THR A 13 23.20 16.57 -9.92
C THR A 13 23.75 15.56 -8.89
N LYS A 14 24.05 16.01 -7.66
CA LYS A 14 24.57 15.20 -6.55
C LYS A 14 23.82 15.50 -5.27
N MET A 15 23.76 14.55 -4.35
CA MET A 15 23.12 14.71 -3.04
C MET A 15 24.07 15.33 -2.00
N GLU A 16 24.71 16.44 -2.36
CA GLU A 16 25.61 17.21 -1.52
C GLU A 16 24.97 18.55 -1.12
N ASP A 17 25.60 19.26 -0.18
CA ASP A 17 25.18 20.64 0.13
C ASP A 17 25.28 21.51 -1.12
N ALA A 18 24.25 22.30 -1.37
CA ALA A 18 24.21 23.18 -2.55
C ALA A 18 25.34 24.20 -2.58
N ALA A 19 25.88 24.58 -1.41
CA ALA A 19 27.00 25.51 -1.30
C ALA A 19 28.33 24.90 -1.81
N SER A 20 28.49 23.58 -1.65
CA SER A 20 29.71 22.86 -2.09
C SER A 20 29.73 22.50 -3.58
N LEU A 21 28.56 22.54 -4.26
CA LEU A 21 28.43 22.15 -5.65
C LEU A 21 28.96 23.18 -6.63
N GLN A 22 29.58 22.70 -7.72
CA GLN A 22 30.00 23.56 -8.82
C GLN A 22 28.77 24.15 -9.56
N PRO A 23 28.94 25.30 -10.25
CA PRO A 23 27.85 25.89 -11.05
C PRO A 23 27.25 24.98 -12.12
N SER A 24 27.99 23.98 -12.61
CA SER A 24 27.53 22.94 -13.55
C SER A 24 26.62 21.90 -12.90
N ASP A 25 26.71 21.73 -11.58
CA ASP A 25 26.05 20.66 -10.83
C ASP A 25 24.77 21.14 -10.15
N LYS A 26 24.34 22.35 -10.39
CA LYS A 26 23.13 22.92 -9.79
C LYS A 26 22.41 23.91 -10.71
N ALA A 27 21.08 23.85 -10.70
CA ALA A 27 20.20 24.82 -11.37
C ALA A 27 19.39 25.56 -10.31
N SER A 28 19.33 26.90 -10.42
CA SER A 28 18.51 27.73 -9.53
C SER A 28 17.04 27.58 -9.86
N ILE A 29 16.21 27.40 -8.86
CA ILE A 29 14.76 27.29 -8.96
C ILE A 29 14.15 28.40 -8.12
N ALA A 30 13.34 29.25 -8.75
CA ALA A 30 12.67 30.33 -8.04
C ALA A 30 11.45 29.83 -7.24
N LEU A 31 11.09 30.55 -6.18
CA LEU A 31 9.83 30.37 -5.48
C LEU A 31 8.65 30.36 -6.48
N GLY A 32 7.77 29.38 -6.40
CA GLY A 32 6.59 29.24 -7.26
C GLY A 32 6.89 28.62 -8.63
N GLN A 33 8.15 28.44 -9.02
CA GLN A 33 8.51 27.78 -10.27
C GLN A 33 8.00 26.34 -10.27
N SER A 34 7.37 25.94 -11.37
CA SER A 34 6.84 24.60 -11.58
C SER A 34 7.69 23.81 -12.55
N LEU A 35 7.84 22.51 -12.29
CA LEU A 35 8.41 21.54 -13.21
C LEU A 35 7.33 20.53 -13.57
N SER A 36 6.97 20.44 -14.86
CA SER A 36 5.94 19.53 -15.38
C SER A 36 6.49 18.52 -16.38
N ASN A 37 7.65 18.81 -16.98
CA ASN A 37 8.28 18.01 -18.04
C ASN A 37 9.29 17.03 -17.42
N TYR A 38 8.78 16.06 -16.64
CA TYR A 38 9.61 14.99 -16.11
C TYR A 38 8.96 13.63 -16.37
N SER A 39 9.80 12.62 -16.60
CA SER A 39 9.39 11.23 -16.85
C SER A 39 9.47 10.38 -15.59
N ASP A 40 10.23 10.82 -14.58
CA ASP A 40 10.41 10.09 -13.32
C ASP A 40 10.60 11.06 -12.16
N LEU A 41 10.04 10.68 -10.99
CA LEU A 41 10.18 11.37 -9.71
C LEU A 41 10.19 10.32 -8.61
N THR A 42 11.37 9.86 -8.21
CA THR A 42 11.55 8.73 -7.31
C THR A 42 12.16 9.19 -5.99
N PRO A 43 11.58 8.83 -4.84
CA PRO A 43 12.19 9.09 -3.54
C PRO A 43 13.53 8.33 -3.42
N VAL A 44 14.51 8.98 -2.82
CA VAL A 44 15.80 8.38 -2.50
C VAL A 44 16.05 8.47 -0.99
N ARG A 45 17.20 8.91 -0.51
CA ARG A 45 17.47 9.04 0.93
C ARG A 45 17.39 10.49 1.38
N ASP A 46 17.33 10.73 2.69
CA ASP A 46 17.44 12.05 3.33
C ASP A 46 16.43 13.08 2.78
N GLN A 47 15.17 12.66 2.57
CA GLN A 47 14.10 13.50 2.03
C GLN A 47 14.40 14.06 0.62
N HIS A 48 15.30 13.46 -0.13
CA HIS A 48 15.55 13.82 -1.53
C HIS A 48 14.74 12.95 -2.47
N TYR A 49 14.37 13.55 -3.59
CA TYR A 49 13.81 12.86 -4.76
C TYR A 49 14.76 12.97 -5.92
N GLN A 50 14.97 11.88 -6.63
CA GLN A 50 15.56 11.91 -7.96
C GLN A 50 14.48 12.33 -8.95
N ILE A 51 14.82 13.25 -9.84
CA ILE A 51 13.95 13.69 -10.94
C ILE A 51 14.65 13.50 -12.27
N VAL A 52 13.94 12.95 -13.24
CA VAL A 52 14.40 12.84 -14.64
C VAL A 52 13.56 13.78 -15.48
N LEU A 53 14.18 14.84 -16.01
CA LEU A 53 13.54 15.87 -16.81
C LEU A 53 13.58 15.50 -18.30
N THR A 54 12.45 15.60 -18.98
CA THR A 54 12.34 15.30 -20.42
C THR A 54 13.15 16.29 -21.28
N ASP A 55 13.02 17.58 -20.95
CA ASP A 55 13.67 18.67 -21.70
C ASP A 55 14.92 19.22 -20.99
N GLY A 56 15.18 18.74 -19.76
CA GLY A 56 16.26 19.23 -18.92
C GLY A 56 16.03 20.66 -18.39
N ILE A 57 16.93 21.10 -17.54
CA ILE A 57 17.00 22.47 -17.02
C ILE A 57 18.44 22.99 -17.09
N LYS A 58 18.63 24.28 -17.39
CA LYS A 58 19.97 24.87 -17.44
C LYS A 58 20.55 25.05 -16.03
N ALA A 59 21.72 24.50 -15.82
CA ALA A 59 22.57 24.78 -14.68
C ALA A 59 23.01 26.26 -14.66
N ILE A 60 23.59 26.70 -13.56
CA ILE A 60 24.06 28.10 -13.41
C ILE A 60 25.09 28.49 -14.48
N ASN A 61 25.92 27.56 -14.95
CA ASN A 61 26.89 27.79 -16.01
C ASN A 61 26.31 27.51 -17.43
N GLY A 62 25.04 27.23 -17.58
CA GLY A 62 24.38 26.94 -18.85
C GLY A 62 24.39 25.46 -19.28
N THR A 63 25.07 24.57 -18.59
CA THR A 63 25.03 23.11 -18.85
C THR A 63 23.61 22.59 -18.67
N LEU A 64 23.15 21.64 -19.48
CA LEU A 64 21.84 21.06 -19.38
C LEU A 64 21.85 19.91 -18.35
N ILE A 65 20.96 19.98 -17.36
CA ILE A 65 20.73 18.93 -16.36
C ILE A 65 19.42 18.22 -16.73
N THR A 66 19.50 16.94 -17.09
CA THR A 66 18.35 16.08 -17.40
C THR A 66 18.01 15.12 -16.27
N LYS A 67 18.93 14.91 -15.32
CA LYS A 67 18.73 14.08 -14.14
C LYS A 67 19.32 14.76 -12.93
N GLY A 68 18.56 14.85 -11.86
CA GLY A 68 19.01 15.54 -10.65
C GLY A 68 18.26 15.14 -9.41
N TYR A 69 18.53 15.85 -8.31
CA TYR A 69 17.91 15.63 -7.01
C TYR A 69 17.26 16.92 -6.52
N ILE A 70 16.08 16.79 -5.97
CA ILE A 70 15.34 17.85 -5.28
C ILE A 70 15.17 17.49 -3.81
N TYR A 71 15.13 18.47 -2.93
CA TYR A 71 14.87 18.27 -1.50
C TYR A 71 13.39 18.50 -1.21
N ALA A 72 12.66 17.43 -0.89
CA ALA A 72 11.20 17.40 -0.79
C ALA A 72 10.57 18.53 0.03
N PRO A 73 11.11 18.94 1.20
CA PRO A 73 10.56 20.04 1.99
C PRO A 73 10.54 21.41 1.29
N HIS A 74 11.22 21.54 0.15
CA HIS A 74 11.22 22.76 -0.67
C HIS A 74 10.17 22.75 -1.79
N TRP A 75 9.43 21.65 -1.96
CA TRP A 75 8.54 21.46 -3.08
C TRP A 75 7.15 21.05 -2.64
N ARG A 76 6.14 21.54 -3.35
CA ARG A 76 4.83 20.88 -3.39
C ARG A 76 4.96 19.76 -4.42
N LEU A 77 5.06 18.55 -3.92
CA LEU A 77 5.02 17.35 -4.74
C LEU A 77 3.56 17.05 -5.14
N PRO A 78 3.30 16.24 -6.18
CA PRO A 78 1.97 15.68 -6.40
C PRO A 78 1.48 15.03 -5.11
N GLU A 79 0.17 14.90 -4.93
CA GLU A 79 -0.36 14.19 -3.76
C GLU A 79 0.39 12.87 -3.61
N SER A 80 1.27 12.84 -2.61
CA SER A 80 2.22 11.75 -2.40
C SER A 80 1.61 10.64 -1.55
N THR A 81 0.42 10.91 -1.01
CA THR A 81 -0.28 9.99 -0.11
C THR A 81 -1.52 9.44 -0.80
N THR A 82 -1.53 8.16 -1.04
CA THR A 82 -2.73 7.40 -1.36
C THR A 82 -3.23 6.74 -0.09
N ARG A 83 -4.49 6.97 0.26
CA ARG A 83 -5.15 6.30 1.38
C ARG A 83 -6.53 5.86 0.94
N LEU A 84 -6.74 4.55 0.90
CA LEU A 84 -7.99 3.94 0.46
C LEU A 84 -8.99 3.92 1.62
N ALA A 85 -10.25 4.22 1.33
CA ALA A 85 -11.33 4.19 2.32
C ALA A 85 -11.82 2.76 2.56
N VAL A 86 -10.94 1.87 2.99
CA VAL A 86 -11.27 0.48 3.32
C VAL A 86 -11.94 0.42 4.68
N LYS A 87 -13.05 -0.30 4.80
CA LYS A 87 -13.64 -0.61 6.10
C LYS A 87 -12.69 -1.52 6.88
N TYR A 88 -12.53 -1.23 8.17
CA TYR A 88 -11.71 -2.05 9.05
C TYR A 88 -12.55 -3.10 9.74
N PHE A 89 -12.05 -4.34 9.77
CA PHE A 89 -12.58 -5.45 10.53
C PHE A 89 -11.51 -5.98 11.47
N THR A 90 -11.90 -6.38 12.69
CA THR A 90 -10.96 -6.99 13.63
C THR A 90 -11.20 -8.49 13.70
N GLN A 91 -10.14 -9.30 13.67
CA GLN A 91 -10.26 -10.75 13.80
C GLN A 91 -10.57 -11.22 15.23
N VAL A 92 -10.40 -10.31 16.21
CA VAL A 92 -10.40 -10.69 17.64
C VAL A 92 -11.81 -11.04 18.14
N ASP A 93 -12.84 -10.47 17.52
CA ASP A 93 -14.26 -10.74 17.82
C ASP A 93 -14.88 -11.81 16.93
N ASN A 94 -14.11 -12.40 16.00
CA ASN A 94 -14.60 -13.48 15.13
C ASN A 94 -14.89 -14.75 15.95
N TYR A 95 -16.14 -15.15 15.97
CA TYR A 95 -16.62 -16.37 16.61
C TYR A 95 -17.25 -17.37 15.64
N SER A 96 -16.88 -17.29 14.36
CA SER A 96 -17.43 -18.19 13.36
C SER A 96 -17.18 -19.65 13.75
N GLY A 97 -18.23 -20.46 13.74
CA GLY A 97 -18.13 -21.89 14.06
C GLY A 97 -17.29 -22.71 13.09
N TYR A 98 -16.81 -22.10 12.01
CA TYR A 98 -16.06 -22.79 10.94
C TYR A 98 -14.57 -22.91 11.23
N PHE A 99 -13.91 -21.88 11.79
CA PHE A 99 -12.45 -21.81 11.80
C PHE A 99 -11.84 -21.69 13.21
N GLY A 100 -12.65 -21.85 14.26
CA GLY A 100 -12.20 -21.71 15.64
C GLY A 100 -11.99 -20.24 16.05
N PRO A 101 -11.10 -19.97 17.01
CA PRO A 101 -10.98 -18.64 17.60
C PRO A 101 -10.43 -17.63 16.59
N GLY A 102 -10.84 -16.36 16.71
CA GLY A 102 -10.41 -15.25 15.86
C GLY A 102 -8.91 -15.09 15.77
N THR A 103 -8.15 -15.49 16.79
CA THR A 103 -6.68 -15.41 16.81
C THR A 103 -5.98 -16.16 15.67
N ARG A 104 -6.66 -17.07 14.97
CA ARG A 104 -6.13 -17.76 13.78
C ARG A 104 -6.75 -17.29 12.46
N GLN A 105 -7.56 -16.23 12.47
CA GLN A 105 -8.37 -15.80 11.32
C GLN A 105 -7.83 -14.56 10.60
N CYS A 106 -6.56 -14.20 10.79
CA CYS A 106 -5.96 -13.01 10.17
C CYS A 106 -6.11 -12.99 8.64
N ASN A 107 -5.88 -14.12 7.96
CA ASN A 107 -6.02 -14.21 6.51
C ASN A 107 -7.48 -14.09 6.05
N LEU A 108 -8.41 -14.70 6.78
CA LEU A 108 -9.84 -14.57 6.53
C LEU A 108 -10.26 -13.10 6.62
N THR A 109 -9.95 -12.44 7.76
CA THR A 109 -10.35 -11.06 8.00
C THR A 109 -9.70 -10.07 7.04
N SER A 110 -8.40 -10.24 6.72
CA SER A 110 -7.73 -9.42 5.71
C SER A 110 -8.34 -9.58 4.31
N CYS A 111 -8.67 -10.82 3.91
CA CYS A 111 -9.37 -11.08 2.65
C CYS A 111 -10.82 -10.58 2.66
N ALA A 112 -11.51 -10.60 3.80
CA ALA A 112 -12.85 -10.03 3.93
C ALA A 112 -12.83 -8.49 3.75
N MET A 113 -11.91 -7.78 4.41
CA MET A 113 -11.72 -6.33 4.20
C MET A 113 -11.38 -6.00 2.72
N PHE A 114 -10.52 -6.81 2.11
CA PHE A 114 -10.16 -6.70 0.70
C PHE A 114 -11.39 -6.88 -0.21
N ALA A 115 -12.20 -7.91 0.03
CA ALA A 115 -13.41 -8.20 -0.74
C ALA A 115 -14.47 -7.11 -0.56
N GLU A 116 -14.73 -6.68 0.69
CA GLU A 116 -15.69 -5.62 1.01
C GLU A 116 -15.41 -4.36 0.20
N TYR A 117 -14.14 -3.91 0.23
CA TYR A 117 -13.72 -2.71 -0.51
C TYR A 117 -13.86 -2.85 -2.02
N LEU A 118 -13.46 -3.99 -2.58
CA LEU A 118 -13.55 -4.21 -4.03
C LEU A 118 -15.00 -4.28 -4.50
N LEU A 119 -15.85 -4.99 -3.79
CA LEU A 119 -17.27 -5.08 -4.12
C LEU A 119 -17.91 -3.68 -4.06
N GLU A 120 -17.69 -2.89 -3.01
CA GLU A 120 -18.18 -1.52 -2.89
C GLU A 120 -17.68 -0.63 -4.03
N LYS A 121 -16.36 -0.67 -4.30
CA LYS A 121 -15.72 0.14 -5.36
C LYS A 121 -16.30 -0.14 -6.75
N PHE A 122 -16.69 -1.36 -7.02
CA PHE A 122 -17.26 -1.76 -8.31
C PHE A 122 -18.80 -1.74 -8.33
N GLY A 123 -19.45 -1.27 -7.26
CA GLY A 123 -20.92 -1.14 -7.17
C GLY A 123 -21.65 -2.48 -7.06
N GLU A 124 -21.00 -3.48 -6.48
CA GLU A 124 -21.57 -4.79 -6.19
C GLU A 124 -22.12 -4.87 -4.76
N ASN A 125 -22.97 -5.86 -4.47
CA ASN A 125 -23.41 -6.12 -3.10
C ASN A 125 -22.23 -6.54 -2.23
N THR A 126 -21.96 -5.75 -1.17
CA THR A 126 -20.83 -5.95 -0.26
C THR A 126 -21.05 -7.15 0.68
N LEU A 127 -19.99 -7.57 1.37
CA LEU A 127 -20.10 -8.61 2.40
C LEU A 127 -21.02 -8.15 3.55
N SER A 128 -20.92 -6.87 3.93
CA SER A 128 -21.79 -6.26 4.96
C SER A 128 -23.27 -6.40 4.60
N GLN A 129 -23.65 -6.07 3.35
CA GLN A 129 -25.02 -6.21 2.88
C GLN A 129 -25.49 -7.66 2.84
N LYS A 130 -24.62 -8.56 2.37
CA LYS A 130 -24.94 -10.01 2.31
C LYS A 130 -25.06 -10.64 3.70
N ALA A 131 -24.25 -10.20 4.66
CA ALA A 131 -24.33 -10.63 6.05
C ALA A 131 -25.64 -10.16 6.67
N GLU A 132 -26.05 -8.90 6.45
CA GLU A 132 -27.33 -8.36 6.92
C GLU A 132 -28.53 -9.13 6.33
N GLU A 133 -28.53 -9.40 5.02
CA GLU A 133 -29.56 -10.19 4.34
C GLU A 133 -29.73 -11.61 4.92
N GLU A 134 -28.64 -12.22 5.39
CA GLU A 134 -28.65 -13.54 6.00
C GLU A 134 -28.80 -13.54 7.53
N GLY A 135 -28.87 -12.36 8.17
CA GLY A 135 -28.97 -12.21 9.63
C GLY A 135 -27.69 -12.61 10.37
N LEU A 136 -26.54 -12.51 9.69
CA LEU A 136 -25.22 -12.73 10.30
C LEU A 136 -24.76 -11.46 11.04
N GLN A 137 -23.92 -11.62 12.06
CA GLN A 137 -23.48 -10.50 12.89
C GLN A 137 -22.38 -9.69 12.24
N GLU A 138 -21.44 -10.38 11.55
CA GLU A 138 -20.25 -9.76 10.99
C GLU A 138 -20.08 -10.10 9.50
N PRO A 139 -19.52 -9.19 8.69
CA PRO A 139 -19.20 -9.45 7.27
C PRO A 139 -18.26 -10.64 7.09
N GLU A 140 -17.35 -10.86 8.03
CA GLU A 140 -16.42 -11.98 8.07
C GLU A 140 -17.12 -13.32 8.23
N ASP A 141 -18.26 -13.37 8.90
CA ASP A 141 -19.07 -14.59 9.01
C ASP A 141 -19.59 -15.02 7.63
N TYR A 142 -20.04 -14.06 6.82
CA TYR A 142 -20.47 -14.33 5.45
C TYR A 142 -19.30 -14.81 4.59
N TYR A 143 -18.15 -14.13 4.67
CA TYR A 143 -16.95 -14.55 3.96
C TYR A 143 -16.48 -15.93 4.38
N GLY A 144 -16.45 -16.19 5.69
CA GLY A 144 -16.09 -17.46 6.29
C GLY A 144 -17.01 -18.63 5.86
N LYS A 145 -18.30 -18.37 5.73
CA LYS A 145 -19.28 -19.34 5.20
C LYS A 145 -18.94 -19.76 3.75
N ILE A 146 -18.45 -18.81 2.93
CA ILE A 146 -18.00 -19.12 1.57
C ILE A 146 -16.69 -19.89 1.61
N LEU A 147 -15.69 -19.36 2.34
CA LEU A 147 -14.34 -19.94 2.45
C LEU A 147 -14.37 -21.40 2.91
N ASN A 148 -15.23 -21.74 3.88
CA ASN A 148 -15.36 -23.09 4.41
C ASN A 148 -15.74 -24.16 3.36
N LYS A 149 -16.28 -23.75 2.21
CA LYS A 149 -16.55 -24.65 1.08
C LYS A 149 -15.30 -25.08 0.33
N TYR A 150 -14.20 -24.34 0.49
CA TYR A 150 -12.97 -24.50 -0.30
C TYR A 150 -11.77 -24.95 0.54
N GLY A 151 -11.73 -24.65 1.84
CA GLY A 151 -10.63 -25.05 2.71
C GLY A 151 -10.53 -24.22 3.98
N ASP A 152 -9.36 -24.25 4.60
CA ASP A 152 -9.08 -23.56 5.87
C ASP A 152 -8.69 -22.09 5.63
N THR A 153 -8.80 -21.28 6.69
CA THR A 153 -8.41 -19.87 6.69
C THR A 153 -6.93 -19.63 6.33
N ILE A 154 -6.05 -20.57 6.60
CA ILE A 154 -4.61 -20.48 6.26
C ILE A 154 -4.30 -20.91 4.83
N ASP A 155 -5.26 -21.45 4.08
CA ASP A 155 -5.06 -21.93 2.71
C ASP A 155 -5.26 -20.78 1.70
N HIS A 156 -4.18 -20.37 1.05
CA HIS A 156 -4.22 -19.28 0.06
C HIS A 156 -5.02 -19.64 -1.20
N GLN A 157 -5.07 -20.93 -1.59
CA GLN A 157 -5.91 -21.35 -2.71
C GLN A 157 -7.40 -21.34 -2.35
N ALA A 158 -7.74 -21.74 -1.12
CA ALA A 158 -9.11 -21.63 -0.63
C ALA A 158 -9.57 -20.16 -0.61
N GLN A 159 -8.71 -19.23 -0.16
CA GLN A 159 -8.98 -17.79 -0.22
C GLN A 159 -9.21 -17.31 -1.65
N THR A 160 -8.39 -17.77 -2.63
CA THR A 160 -8.58 -17.42 -4.05
C THR A 160 -9.94 -17.89 -4.56
N LYS A 161 -10.33 -19.13 -4.27
CA LYS A 161 -11.64 -19.67 -4.67
C LYS A 161 -12.82 -18.97 -3.99
N ALA A 162 -12.65 -18.58 -2.72
CA ALA A 162 -13.68 -17.84 -1.99
C ALA A 162 -13.89 -16.44 -2.60
N LEU A 163 -12.83 -15.75 -2.98
CA LEU A 163 -12.88 -14.47 -3.68
C LEU A 163 -13.50 -14.62 -5.08
N GLU A 164 -13.11 -15.65 -5.82
CA GLU A 164 -13.69 -15.97 -7.13
C GLU A 164 -15.22 -16.23 -7.05
N ALA A 165 -15.68 -16.92 -6.00
CA ALA A 165 -17.10 -17.12 -5.74
C ALA A 165 -17.87 -15.82 -5.44
N LEU A 166 -17.17 -14.75 -5.07
CA LEU A 166 -17.68 -13.39 -4.92
C LEU A 166 -17.55 -12.54 -6.20
N GLY A 167 -17.04 -13.13 -7.29
CA GLY A 167 -16.77 -12.43 -8.55
C GLY A 167 -15.45 -11.64 -8.55
N ILE A 168 -14.58 -11.86 -7.57
CA ILE A 168 -13.28 -11.19 -7.47
C ILE A 168 -12.19 -12.13 -7.98
N ASP A 169 -11.64 -11.82 -9.16
CA ASP A 169 -10.45 -12.46 -9.69
C ASP A 169 -9.22 -11.86 -8.99
N SER A 170 -8.44 -12.71 -8.34
CA SER A 170 -7.28 -12.30 -7.56
C SER A 170 -6.11 -13.26 -7.75
N TYR A 171 -4.90 -12.72 -7.71
CA TYR A 171 -3.67 -13.49 -7.79
C TYR A 171 -2.92 -13.44 -6.46
N PHE A 172 -2.55 -14.61 -5.94
CA PHE A 172 -1.67 -14.72 -4.78
C PHE A 172 -0.25 -15.06 -5.24
N SER A 173 0.69 -14.17 -4.93
CA SER A 173 2.12 -14.33 -5.21
C SER A 173 2.89 -14.70 -3.96
N TYR A 174 3.94 -15.49 -4.11
CA TYR A 174 4.94 -15.76 -3.06
C TYR A 174 6.16 -14.84 -3.18
N THR A 175 6.17 -13.98 -4.20
CA THR A 175 7.31 -13.12 -4.58
C THR A 175 6.85 -11.72 -4.97
N LEU A 176 5.73 -11.24 -4.41
CA LEU A 176 5.26 -9.86 -4.62
C LEU A 176 6.25 -8.89 -3.98
N ASP A 177 6.72 -7.91 -4.74
CA ASP A 177 7.64 -6.90 -4.22
C ASP A 177 6.93 -5.64 -3.72
N ILE A 178 7.69 -4.77 -3.07
CA ILE A 178 7.16 -3.56 -2.43
C ILE A 178 6.65 -2.53 -3.44
N GLU A 179 7.28 -2.39 -4.60
CA GLU A 179 6.86 -1.44 -5.63
C GLU A 179 5.60 -1.93 -6.36
N GLU A 180 5.41 -3.24 -6.48
CA GLU A 180 4.17 -3.84 -6.97
C GLU A 180 3.01 -3.54 -6.02
N ALA A 181 3.22 -3.67 -4.71
CA ALA A 181 2.23 -3.32 -3.70
C ALA A 181 1.91 -1.82 -3.72
N ILE A 182 2.92 -0.94 -3.82
CA ILE A 182 2.73 0.50 -3.96
C ILE A 182 1.94 0.83 -5.22
N THR A 183 2.30 0.22 -6.36
CA THR A 183 1.60 0.39 -7.64
C THR A 183 0.13 -0.01 -7.55
N SER A 184 -0.19 -1.12 -6.87
CA SER A 184 -1.56 -1.54 -6.63
C SER A 184 -2.35 -0.49 -5.83
N ILE A 185 -1.77 -0.02 -4.72
CA ILE A 185 -2.37 1.00 -3.86
C ILE A 185 -2.62 2.30 -4.62
N GLU A 186 -1.66 2.77 -5.41
CA GLU A 186 -1.78 4.01 -6.20
C GLU A 186 -2.81 3.91 -7.32
N LYS A 187 -3.04 2.73 -7.86
CA LYS A 187 -4.16 2.44 -8.76
C LYS A 187 -5.51 2.34 -8.03
N GLY A 188 -5.51 2.44 -6.71
CA GLY A 188 -6.71 2.43 -5.88
C GLY A 188 -7.15 1.05 -5.44
N TYR A 189 -6.23 0.09 -5.33
CA TYR A 189 -6.52 -1.28 -4.91
C TYR A 189 -5.65 -1.69 -3.72
N PRO A 190 -6.24 -2.16 -2.60
CA PRO A 190 -5.50 -2.63 -1.44
C PRO A 190 -4.75 -3.93 -1.74
N VAL A 191 -3.80 -4.29 -0.89
CA VAL A 191 -2.99 -5.51 -1.04
C VAL A 191 -2.99 -6.29 0.27
N VAL A 192 -3.42 -7.56 0.24
CA VAL A 192 -3.25 -8.45 1.38
C VAL A 192 -1.83 -8.98 1.37
N VAL A 193 -1.08 -8.83 2.47
CA VAL A 193 0.30 -9.29 2.57
C VAL A 193 0.53 -10.19 3.78
N GLY A 194 1.42 -11.17 3.61
CA GLY A 194 1.86 -12.05 4.68
C GLY A 194 3.16 -11.55 5.28
N VAL A 195 3.15 -11.29 6.57
CA VAL A 195 4.30 -10.76 7.31
C VAL A 195 4.73 -11.69 8.43
N LEU A 196 5.99 -11.62 8.82
CA LEU A 196 6.49 -12.35 9.98
C LEU A 196 5.97 -11.73 11.28
N TYR A 197 5.55 -12.58 12.20
CA TYR A 197 5.23 -12.20 13.56
C TYR A 197 5.76 -13.29 14.50
N LYS A 198 6.81 -12.96 15.25
CA LYS A 198 7.56 -13.93 16.06
C LYS A 198 7.97 -15.15 15.22
N THR A 199 7.54 -16.33 15.61
CA THR A 199 7.82 -17.61 14.91
C THR A 199 6.69 -18.05 13.98
N SER A 200 5.65 -17.23 13.80
CA SER A 200 4.51 -17.53 12.95
C SER A 200 4.30 -16.45 11.89
N GLY A 201 3.51 -16.77 10.85
CA GLY A 201 3.06 -15.77 9.89
C GLY A 201 1.83 -15.01 10.38
N HIS A 202 1.61 -13.83 9.83
CA HIS A 202 0.41 -13.03 10.03
C HIS A 202 0.00 -12.36 8.72
N MET A 203 -1.30 -12.20 8.48
CA MET A 203 -1.80 -11.55 7.28
C MET A 203 -2.41 -10.21 7.66
N ILE A 204 -2.03 -9.17 6.92
CA ILE A 204 -2.49 -7.79 7.08
C ILE A 204 -2.93 -7.21 5.73
N LEU A 205 -3.61 -6.07 5.74
CA LEU A 205 -4.05 -5.39 4.52
C LEU A 205 -3.37 -4.03 4.39
N LEU A 206 -2.60 -3.85 3.32
CA LEU A 206 -2.06 -2.54 2.96
C LEU A 206 -3.15 -1.70 2.30
N VAL A 207 -3.47 -0.54 2.87
CA VAL A 207 -4.58 0.33 2.46
C VAL A 207 -4.16 1.73 2.07
N GLY A 208 -2.88 2.00 2.06
CA GLY A 208 -2.35 3.28 1.63
C GLY A 208 -0.84 3.34 1.67
N TYR A 209 -0.29 4.36 1.01
CA TYR A 209 1.14 4.63 1.00
C TYR A 209 1.41 6.12 0.90
N ASP A 210 2.35 6.62 1.68
CA ASP A 210 2.90 7.98 1.60
C ASP A 210 4.33 7.92 1.02
N ARG A 211 4.48 8.35 -0.23
CA ARG A 211 5.79 8.32 -0.92
C ARG A 211 6.81 9.26 -0.30
N VAL A 212 6.38 10.37 0.31
CA VAL A 212 7.30 11.34 0.94
C VAL A 212 7.88 10.80 2.22
N LYS A 213 6.99 10.24 3.06
CA LYS A 213 7.39 9.66 4.34
C LYS A 213 7.93 8.25 4.22
N ARG A 214 7.63 7.58 3.10
CA ARG A 214 7.88 6.14 2.90
C ARG A 214 7.19 5.32 3.99
N GLU A 215 5.90 5.55 4.16
CA GLU A 215 5.06 4.91 5.17
C GLU A 215 3.85 4.26 4.51
N PHE A 216 3.54 3.03 4.94
CA PHE A 216 2.31 2.34 4.62
C PHE A 216 1.24 2.61 5.67
N TYR A 217 0.01 2.82 5.22
CA TYR A 217 -1.18 2.70 6.06
C TYR A 217 -1.67 1.27 5.99
N VAL A 218 -1.85 0.66 7.16
CA VAL A 218 -2.12 -0.76 7.31
C VAL A 218 -3.42 -0.96 8.07
N HIS A 219 -4.23 -1.90 7.65
CA HIS A 219 -5.25 -2.51 8.47
C HIS A 219 -4.72 -3.84 8.99
N ASP A 220 -4.28 -3.86 10.24
CA ASP A 220 -3.89 -5.08 10.92
C ASP A 220 -5.09 -5.63 11.71
N PRO A 221 -5.66 -6.77 11.31
CA PRO A 221 -6.89 -7.27 11.92
C PRO A 221 -6.72 -7.72 13.38
N TYR A 222 -5.49 -7.88 13.88
CA TYR A 222 -5.23 -8.25 15.25
C TYR A 222 -5.07 -7.05 16.20
N GLY A 223 -4.62 -5.90 15.69
CA GLY A 223 -4.44 -4.69 16.49
C GLY A 223 -3.27 -3.83 16.04
N SER A 224 -2.81 -2.93 16.90
CA SER A 224 -1.67 -2.05 16.62
C SER A 224 -0.36 -2.62 17.14
N ARG A 225 0.65 -2.65 16.27
CA ARG A 225 2.05 -3.03 16.61
C ARG A 225 2.94 -1.84 16.94
N ALA A 226 2.37 -0.62 17.02
CA ALA A 226 3.10 0.61 17.38
C ALA A 226 4.43 0.78 16.63
N GLY A 227 4.40 0.71 15.30
CA GLY A 227 5.58 0.86 14.45
C GLY A 227 6.41 -0.42 14.29
N ILE A 228 5.74 -1.57 14.32
CA ILE A 228 6.33 -2.91 14.09
C ILE A 228 7.30 -3.34 15.20
N ALA A 229 6.84 -3.27 16.44
CA ALA A 229 7.46 -4.01 17.53
C ALA A 229 7.14 -5.51 17.44
N ASP A 230 7.94 -6.35 18.10
CA ASP A 230 7.69 -7.81 18.19
C ASP A 230 6.47 -8.18 19.07
N TYR A 231 5.66 -7.19 19.42
CA TYR A 231 4.45 -7.35 20.23
C TYR A 231 3.37 -6.37 19.77
N TYR A 232 2.13 -6.69 20.08
CA TYR A 232 1.02 -5.75 19.90
C TYR A 232 0.91 -4.82 21.12
N ALA A 233 0.93 -3.51 20.85
CA ALA A 233 0.73 -2.50 21.88
C ALA A 233 -0.74 -2.47 22.33
N VAL A 234 -1.67 -2.68 21.39
CA VAL A 234 -3.11 -2.78 21.63
C VAL A 234 -3.68 -3.87 20.75
N ILE A 235 -4.51 -4.77 21.33
CA ILE A 235 -5.15 -5.87 20.61
C ILE A 235 -6.65 -5.58 20.52
N GLY A 236 -7.22 -5.82 19.32
CA GLY A 236 -8.66 -5.72 19.06
C GLY A 236 -9.20 -4.31 18.95
N GLY A 237 -10.52 -4.19 18.85
CA GLY A 237 -11.20 -2.95 18.54
C GLY A 237 -10.66 -2.31 17.26
N ASP A 238 -10.64 -0.99 17.19
CA ASP A 238 -10.14 -0.21 16.03
C ASP A 238 -8.61 0.02 16.07
N ALA A 239 -7.86 -0.66 16.94
CA ALA A 239 -6.45 -0.36 17.17
C ALA A 239 -5.55 -0.57 15.94
N GLY A 240 -5.86 -1.56 15.10
CA GLY A 240 -5.12 -1.83 13.87
C GLY A 240 -5.59 -1.06 12.64
N LYS A 241 -6.57 -0.15 12.79
CA LYS A 241 -7.12 0.64 11.70
C LYS A 241 -6.19 1.78 11.31
N TYR A 242 -5.72 1.76 10.06
CA TYR A 242 -4.75 2.73 9.54
C TYR A 242 -3.48 2.85 10.41
N ASP A 243 -3.04 1.75 10.99
CA ASP A 243 -1.73 1.71 11.66
C ASP A 243 -0.63 2.08 10.67
N VAL A 244 0.45 2.72 11.13
CA VAL A 244 1.48 3.28 10.24
C VAL A 244 2.75 2.46 10.36
N TYR A 245 3.17 1.89 9.23
CA TYR A 245 4.39 1.11 9.13
C TYR A 245 5.37 1.82 8.20
N SER A 246 6.61 2.11 8.65
CA SER A 246 7.63 2.59 7.72
C SER A 246 7.91 1.51 6.67
N GLN A 247 8.27 1.92 5.46
CA GLN A 247 8.63 0.97 4.41
C GLN A 247 9.75 0.04 4.86
N GLU A 248 10.81 0.59 5.50
CA GLU A 248 11.92 -0.19 6.05
C GLU A 248 11.45 -1.25 7.05
N SER A 249 10.55 -0.87 7.96
CA SER A 249 10.01 -1.80 8.95
C SER A 249 9.14 -2.87 8.32
N LEU A 250 8.34 -2.53 7.28
CA LEU A 250 7.55 -3.51 6.55
C LEU A 250 8.45 -4.48 5.77
N GLU A 251 9.47 -3.97 5.08
CA GLU A 251 10.46 -4.78 4.36
C GLU A 251 11.16 -5.78 5.30
N ALA A 252 11.48 -5.36 6.53
CA ALA A 252 12.14 -6.22 7.51
C ALA A 252 11.30 -7.44 7.92
N ILE A 253 9.98 -7.37 7.88
CA ILE A 253 9.07 -8.47 8.25
C ILE A 253 8.41 -9.15 7.05
N TRP A 254 8.38 -8.51 5.88
CA TRP A 254 7.84 -9.06 4.64
C TRP A 254 8.95 -9.55 3.70
N GLY A 255 10.17 -8.97 3.82
CA GLY A 255 11.32 -9.25 2.97
C GLY A 255 11.33 -8.36 1.71
N ASP A 256 12.35 -8.56 0.88
CA ASP A 256 12.48 -7.84 -0.41
C ASP A 256 11.38 -8.25 -1.38
N SER A 257 10.90 -9.48 -1.25
CA SER A 257 9.73 -10.01 -1.94
C SER A 257 9.03 -11.03 -1.04
N GLY A 258 7.72 -11.04 -1.04
CA GLY A 258 6.99 -11.88 -0.09
C GLY A 258 5.60 -12.27 -0.54
N TRP A 259 4.86 -12.80 0.41
CA TRP A 259 3.49 -13.24 0.16
C TRP A 259 2.56 -12.05 0.00
N GLY A 260 1.85 -12.01 -1.11
CA GLY A 260 0.91 -10.93 -1.37
C GLY A 260 -0.22 -11.31 -2.32
N ARG A 261 -1.37 -10.68 -2.15
CA ARG A 261 -2.55 -10.85 -2.99
C ARG A 261 -2.98 -9.51 -3.57
N ILE A 262 -3.15 -9.50 -4.88
CA ILE A 262 -3.68 -8.36 -5.64
C ILE A 262 -4.98 -8.73 -6.35
N ALA A 263 -5.80 -7.70 -6.66
CA ALA A 263 -7.02 -7.86 -7.45
C ALA A 263 -6.72 -7.70 -8.93
N LEU A 264 -7.17 -8.64 -9.76
CA LEU A 264 -7.03 -8.58 -11.22
C LEU A 264 -8.30 -8.05 -11.89
N ALA A 265 -9.46 -8.51 -11.43
CA ALA A 265 -10.76 -8.06 -11.93
C ALA A 265 -11.86 -8.24 -10.87
N VAL A 266 -12.98 -7.54 -11.07
CA VAL A 266 -14.24 -7.76 -10.33
C VAL A 266 -15.37 -7.89 -11.33
N ASN A 267 -16.06 -9.03 -11.34
CA ASN A 267 -17.11 -9.37 -12.31
C ASN A 267 -16.69 -9.06 -13.76
N GLY A 268 -15.47 -9.49 -14.11
CA GLY A 268 -14.87 -9.30 -15.44
C GLY A 268 -14.38 -7.88 -15.74
N ARG A 269 -14.54 -6.91 -14.84
CA ARG A 269 -14.02 -5.55 -14.99
C ARG A 269 -12.60 -5.48 -14.45
N SER A 270 -11.63 -5.28 -15.34
CA SER A 270 -10.20 -5.27 -15.02
C SER A 270 -9.82 -4.13 -14.07
N THR A 271 -8.88 -4.40 -13.16
CA THR A 271 -8.20 -3.39 -12.32
C THR A 271 -7.04 -2.70 -13.05
N GLY A 272 -6.59 -3.26 -14.17
CA GLY A 272 -5.36 -2.84 -14.85
C GLY A 272 -4.09 -3.32 -14.14
N LEU A 273 -4.20 -4.22 -13.16
CA LEU A 273 -3.09 -5.00 -12.62
C LEU A 273 -2.99 -6.33 -13.39
N SER A 274 -1.83 -6.94 -13.40
CA SER A 274 -1.60 -8.23 -14.08
C SER A 274 -0.84 -9.19 -13.18
N SER A 275 -0.98 -10.48 -13.46
CA SER A 275 -0.23 -11.55 -12.77
C SER A 275 1.16 -11.82 -13.38
N ASN A 276 1.64 -10.92 -14.23
CA ASN A 276 2.94 -11.06 -14.92
C ASN A 276 4.08 -10.40 -14.14
N TRP A 277 3.98 -10.43 -12.84
CA TRP A 277 5.01 -9.97 -11.93
C TRP A 277 5.92 -11.11 -11.51
#